data_28d0ed74c812238e32fe21dc6dce8081
#
_entry.id   28d0ed74c812238e32fe21dc6dce8081
#
_cell.length_a   1.000
_cell.length_b   1.000
_cell.length_c   1.000
_cell.angle_alpha   90.00
_cell.angle_beta   90.00
_cell.angle_gamma   90.00
#
_symmetry.space_group_name_H-M   'P 1'
#
loop_
_entity.id
_entity.type
_entity.pdbx_description
1 polymer ?
#
loop_
_entity_poly.entity_id
_entity_poly.type
_entity_poly.pdbx_seq_one_letter_code
_entity_poly.pdbx_strand_id
1 'polypeptide(L)'
;MFEKAYEECRLCPRECGVNRKEGQTGFCQMDGTLRVARAALHMWEEPCISGKRGSGAVFFSGCNLRCVYCQNFDIAAGTRGKEISRERLSEIFLELQAQGAANINLVTPDHDLPDIVWALLKAKERGLCIPVVYNGSGYEKADVIAALEGLVDIFLTDFKYMDGELAGRLSHAGDYPEVAKRALEQMVKITGEPLFNKEGMMQRGVIVRHLLLPGHKKNAKAVLQYLWETYGDKIYISLMSQYTPMLQLTSHRGNQKELEEAVQQEPQLMRKVTVREYEQVVDYALQLGITNAFIQEGDVAKESFIPDFDTTGV
;
A
#
# COMPACT_ATOMS: atom_id res chain seq x y z
N MET A 1 16.03 6.48 -15.12
CA MET A 1 16.05 6.58 -13.64
C MET A 1 16.41 5.24 -12.99
N PHE A 2 15.85 4.12 -13.43
CA PHE A 2 15.97 2.84 -12.71
C PHE A 2 17.21 1.97 -13.02
N GLU A 3 17.98 2.27 -14.08
CA GLU A 3 19.09 1.39 -14.55
C GLU A 3 20.18 1.10 -13.50
N LYS A 4 20.49 2.05 -12.64
CA LYS A 4 21.51 1.92 -11.58
C LYS A 4 20.94 1.96 -10.17
N ALA A 5 19.61 1.87 -10.04
CA ALA A 5 18.95 2.04 -8.75
C ALA A 5 19.34 0.99 -7.69
N TYR A 6 19.81 -0.17 -8.12
CA TYR A 6 20.32 -1.21 -7.20
C TYR A 6 21.81 -1.07 -6.85
N GLU A 7 22.58 -0.25 -7.59
CA GLU A 7 24.00 -0.02 -7.29
C GLU A 7 24.20 0.95 -6.13
N GLU A 8 23.31 1.97 -6.02
CA GLU A 8 23.21 2.91 -4.93
C GLU A 8 21.73 3.19 -4.65
N CYS A 9 21.14 2.44 -3.73
CA CYS A 9 19.69 2.43 -3.53
C CYS A 9 19.17 3.75 -2.91
N ARG A 10 18.42 4.51 -3.72
CA ARG A 10 17.72 5.75 -3.35
C ARG A 10 16.27 5.76 -3.85
N LEU A 11 15.66 4.56 -3.99
CA LEU A 11 14.31 4.39 -4.55
C LEU A 11 13.20 4.93 -3.65
N CYS A 12 13.42 4.98 -2.35
CA CYS A 12 12.44 5.46 -1.38
C CYS A 12 13.05 6.53 -0.45
N PRO A 13 12.27 7.21 0.39
CA PRO A 13 12.75 8.26 1.29
C PRO A 13 13.81 7.82 2.31
N ARG A 14 14.01 6.51 2.50
CA ARG A 14 15.10 5.99 3.34
C ARG A 14 16.48 6.28 2.77
N GLU A 15 16.61 6.39 1.45
CA GLU A 15 17.86 6.71 0.75
C GLU A 15 19.09 5.98 1.30
N CYS A 16 18.96 4.66 1.51
CA CYS A 16 19.95 3.83 2.21
C CYS A 16 21.34 3.85 1.56
N GLY A 17 21.48 4.16 0.26
CA GLY A 17 22.74 4.19 -0.47
C GLY A 17 23.45 2.84 -0.61
N VAL A 18 22.83 1.74 -0.19
CA VAL A 18 23.40 0.39 -0.25
C VAL A 18 23.48 -0.13 -1.68
N ASN A 19 24.49 -0.96 -1.96
CA ASN A 19 24.60 -1.70 -3.23
C ASN A 19 23.84 -3.02 -3.13
N ARG A 20 22.57 -2.98 -3.56
CA ARG A 20 21.69 -4.16 -3.55
C ARG A 20 22.10 -5.24 -4.54
N LYS A 21 22.79 -4.88 -5.64
CA LYS A 21 23.34 -5.86 -6.61
C LYS A 21 24.40 -6.78 -5.98
N GLU A 22 25.14 -6.27 -4.99
CA GLU A 22 26.14 -7.04 -4.25
C GLU A 22 25.59 -7.69 -2.98
N GLY A 23 24.25 -7.81 -2.87
CA GLY A 23 23.59 -8.48 -1.75
C GLY A 23 23.48 -7.63 -0.48
N GLN A 24 23.81 -6.34 -0.53
CA GLN A 24 23.57 -5.45 0.60
C GLN A 24 22.08 -5.18 0.74
N THR A 25 21.59 -5.10 1.96
CA THR A 25 20.19 -4.81 2.27
C THR A 25 20.04 -3.44 2.93
N GLY A 26 18.99 -2.70 2.54
CA GLY A 26 18.62 -1.45 3.19
C GLY A 26 17.59 -1.67 4.30
N PHE A 27 16.88 -0.61 4.68
CA PHE A 27 15.82 -0.65 5.69
C PHE A 27 14.71 -1.66 5.35
N CYS A 28 14.36 -1.80 4.07
CA CYS A 28 13.34 -2.75 3.58
C CYS A 28 13.75 -4.23 3.69
N GLN A 29 14.97 -4.54 4.08
CA GLN A 29 15.57 -5.87 4.21
C GLN A 29 15.70 -6.62 2.87
N MET A 30 15.61 -5.92 1.74
CA MET A 30 15.74 -6.51 0.41
C MET A 30 17.09 -6.18 -0.21
N ASP A 31 17.72 -7.21 -0.79
CA ASP A 31 18.82 -7.10 -1.74
C ASP A 31 18.31 -6.83 -3.17
N GLY A 32 19.11 -7.00 -4.20
CA GLY A 32 18.71 -6.81 -5.60
C GLY A 32 17.86 -7.94 -6.19
N THR A 33 17.42 -8.89 -5.38
CA THR A 33 16.64 -10.04 -5.82
C THR A 33 15.14 -9.74 -5.75
N LEU A 34 14.44 -9.91 -6.87
CA LEU A 34 12.98 -9.75 -6.93
C LEU A 34 12.30 -10.93 -6.22
N ARG A 35 11.53 -10.65 -5.17
CA ARG A 35 10.80 -11.66 -4.40
C ARG A 35 9.31 -11.37 -4.35
N VAL A 36 8.50 -12.36 -4.75
CA VAL A 36 7.04 -12.30 -4.72
C VAL A 36 6.49 -13.35 -3.76
N ALA A 37 5.66 -12.92 -2.83
CA ALA A 37 5.09 -13.78 -1.81
C ALA A 37 3.79 -14.45 -2.28
N ARG A 38 3.04 -13.80 -3.19
CA ARG A 38 1.79 -14.32 -3.77
C ARG A 38 1.42 -13.53 -5.01
N ALA A 39 0.82 -14.20 -5.99
CA ALA A 39 0.20 -13.59 -7.17
C ALA A 39 -1.13 -14.28 -7.45
N ALA A 40 -2.26 -13.66 -7.13
CA ALA A 40 -3.59 -14.26 -7.27
C ALA A 40 -4.70 -13.21 -7.35
N LEU A 41 -5.90 -13.65 -7.77
CA LEU A 41 -7.10 -12.82 -7.68
C LEU A 41 -7.44 -12.53 -6.21
N HIS A 42 -7.55 -11.25 -5.86
CA HIS A 42 -7.90 -10.77 -4.53
C HIS A 42 -9.23 -10.03 -4.58
N MET A 43 -10.18 -10.45 -3.72
CA MET A 43 -11.58 -9.99 -3.78
C MET A 43 -11.88 -8.84 -2.80
N TRP A 44 -10.91 -8.44 -1.99
CA TRP A 44 -11.16 -7.61 -0.80
C TRP A 44 -10.55 -6.20 -0.88
N GLU A 45 -10.18 -5.76 -2.08
CA GLU A 45 -9.88 -4.35 -2.30
C GLU A 45 -11.17 -3.53 -2.41
N GLU A 46 -11.07 -2.21 -2.55
CA GLU A 46 -12.24 -1.36 -2.74
C GLU A 46 -13.15 -1.86 -3.88
N PRO A 47 -14.47 -1.66 -3.78
CA PRO A 47 -15.43 -2.20 -4.74
C PRO A 47 -15.12 -1.85 -6.19
N CYS A 48 -14.60 -0.65 -6.46
CA CYS A 48 -14.22 -0.21 -7.80
C CYS A 48 -12.87 -0.75 -8.29
N ILE A 49 -12.11 -1.44 -7.43
CA ILE A 49 -10.83 -2.11 -7.75
C ILE A 49 -11.04 -3.61 -7.95
N SER A 50 -11.62 -4.31 -6.97
CA SER A 50 -11.87 -5.76 -7.08
C SER A 50 -13.10 -6.11 -7.92
N GLY A 51 -14.19 -5.37 -7.75
CA GLY A 51 -15.47 -5.69 -8.38
C GLY A 51 -15.90 -7.14 -8.12
N LYS A 52 -16.48 -7.76 -9.13
CA LYS A 52 -16.90 -9.19 -9.08
C LYS A 52 -15.82 -10.15 -9.58
N ARG A 53 -14.80 -9.65 -10.27
CA ARG A 53 -13.76 -10.46 -10.92
C ARG A 53 -12.50 -10.62 -10.07
N GLY A 54 -12.30 -9.74 -9.11
CA GLY A 54 -11.10 -9.67 -8.29
C GLY A 54 -9.99 -8.82 -8.92
N SER A 55 -9.15 -8.29 -8.07
CA SER A 55 -7.91 -7.59 -8.41
C SER A 55 -6.78 -8.60 -8.57
N GLY A 56 -5.99 -8.52 -9.63
CA GLY A 56 -4.81 -9.36 -9.85
C GLY A 56 -3.66 -8.90 -8.96
N ALA A 57 -3.71 -9.26 -7.68
CA ALA A 57 -2.77 -8.77 -6.69
C ALA A 57 -1.45 -9.54 -6.71
N VAL A 58 -0.35 -8.80 -6.82
CA VAL A 58 1.03 -9.31 -6.71
C VAL A 58 1.66 -8.70 -5.48
N PHE A 59 1.94 -9.52 -4.47
CA PHE A 59 2.51 -9.13 -3.19
C PHE A 59 4.03 -9.24 -3.23
N PHE A 60 4.71 -8.11 -3.19
CA PHE A 60 6.18 -8.06 -3.12
C PHE A 60 6.66 -8.18 -1.69
N SER A 61 7.81 -8.85 -1.49
CA SER A 61 8.42 -9.03 -0.17
C SER A 61 9.29 -7.83 0.18
N GLY A 62 9.32 -7.45 1.46
CA GLY A 62 10.00 -6.25 1.92
C GLY A 62 9.07 -5.04 2.04
N CYS A 63 9.46 -4.05 2.87
CA CYS A 63 8.69 -2.81 3.05
C CYS A 63 9.58 -1.68 3.58
N ASN A 64 9.44 -0.49 3.01
CA ASN A 64 10.17 0.71 3.40
C ASN A 64 9.67 1.37 4.69
N LEU A 65 8.51 0.95 5.24
CA LEU A 65 7.95 1.44 6.50
C LEU A 65 8.09 0.46 7.67
N ARG A 66 7.81 -0.84 7.47
CA ARG A 66 7.85 -1.87 8.52
C ARG A 66 7.05 -1.48 9.76
N CYS A 67 5.80 -1.02 9.57
CA CYS A 67 4.94 -0.61 10.68
C CYS A 67 4.84 -1.70 11.75
N VAL A 68 4.94 -1.34 13.01
CA VAL A 68 4.92 -2.30 14.14
C VAL A 68 3.60 -3.10 14.21
N TYR A 69 2.51 -2.51 13.73
CA TYR A 69 1.17 -3.13 13.69
C TYR A 69 0.83 -3.78 12.33
N CYS A 70 1.82 -3.99 11.45
CA CYS A 70 1.56 -4.51 10.10
C CYS A 70 0.94 -5.91 10.16
N GLN A 71 -0.24 -6.10 9.54
CA GLN A 71 -0.88 -7.40 9.42
C GLN A 71 -0.06 -8.36 8.53
N ASN A 72 0.59 -7.81 7.50
CA ASN A 72 1.41 -8.53 6.54
C ASN A 72 2.89 -8.53 6.95
N PHE A 73 3.20 -8.57 8.25
CA PHE A 73 4.56 -8.39 8.74
C PHE A 73 5.55 -9.40 8.14
N ASP A 74 5.16 -10.66 7.97
CA ASP A 74 6.04 -11.72 7.43
C ASP A 74 6.59 -11.38 6.05
N ILE A 75 5.75 -10.82 5.17
CA ILE A 75 6.22 -10.35 3.86
C ILE A 75 6.92 -8.98 3.95
N ALA A 76 6.42 -8.08 4.81
CA ALA A 76 7.05 -6.76 5.02
C ALA A 76 8.46 -6.86 5.61
N ALA A 77 8.75 -7.91 6.37
CA ALA A 77 10.08 -8.22 6.90
C ALA A 77 11.02 -8.90 5.88
N GLY A 78 10.55 -9.19 4.66
CA GLY A 78 11.34 -9.87 3.64
C GLY A 78 11.61 -11.36 3.90
N THR A 79 10.90 -11.97 4.89
CA THR A 79 11.15 -13.37 5.31
C THR A 79 10.37 -14.40 4.51
N ARG A 80 9.37 -13.97 3.75
CA ARG A 80 8.51 -14.79 2.90
C ARG A 80 8.65 -14.37 1.44
N GLY A 81 8.34 -15.27 0.53
CA GLY A 81 8.33 -15.05 -0.91
C GLY A 81 9.34 -15.92 -1.64
N LYS A 82 9.07 -16.09 -2.93
CA LYS A 82 9.90 -16.83 -3.87
C LYS A 82 10.64 -15.86 -4.76
N GLU A 83 11.90 -16.15 -4.99
CA GLU A 83 12.72 -15.44 -5.96
C GLU A 83 12.26 -15.75 -7.38
N ILE A 84 12.07 -14.71 -8.18
CA ILE A 84 11.68 -14.83 -9.59
C ILE A 84 12.49 -13.88 -10.47
N SER A 85 12.53 -14.15 -11.76
CA SER A 85 13.05 -13.20 -12.73
C SER A 85 11.97 -12.15 -13.11
N ARG A 86 12.41 -11.02 -13.64
CA ARG A 86 11.51 -9.99 -14.19
C ARG A 86 10.73 -10.49 -15.41
N GLU A 87 11.27 -11.47 -16.16
CA GLU A 87 10.57 -12.16 -17.25
C GLU A 87 9.38 -12.94 -16.68
N ARG A 88 9.59 -13.71 -15.59
CA ARG A 88 8.52 -14.44 -14.90
C ARG A 88 7.47 -13.47 -14.34
N LEU A 89 7.85 -12.31 -13.81
CA LEU A 89 6.92 -11.29 -13.36
C LEU A 89 6.04 -10.79 -14.51
N SER A 90 6.61 -10.56 -15.69
CA SER A 90 5.84 -10.18 -16.90
C SER A 90 4.83 -11.26 -17.30
N GLU A 91 5.18 -12.54 -17.16
CA GLU A 91 4.25 -13.66 -17.42
C GLU A 91 3.12 -13.70 -16.39
N ILE A 92 3.42 -13.52 -15.11
CA ILE A 92 2.42 -13.45 -14.03
C ILE A 92 1.37 -12.37 -14.32
N PHE A 93 1.76 -11.19 -14.79
CA PHE A 93 0.79 -10.14 -15.16
C PHE A 93 -0.17 -10.60 -16.27
N LEU A 94 0.34 -11.28 -17.28
CA LEU A 94 -0.48 -11.81 -18.37
C LEU A 94 -1.37 -12.97 -17.93
N GLU A 95 -0.87 -13.84 -17.05
CA GLU A 95 -1.63 -14.95 -16.47
C GLU A 95 -2.82 -14.44 -15.63
N LEU A 96 -2.59 -13.40 -14.79
CA LEU A 96 -3.65 -12.76 -14.02
C LEU A 96 -4.70 -12.11 -14.93
N GLN A 97 -4.28 -11.42 -16.00
CA GLN A 97 -5.20 -10.90 -17.00
C GLN A 97 -6.01 -12.02 -17.66
N ALA A 98 -5.37 -13.13 -18.04
CA ALA A 98 -6.04 -14.29 -18.64
C ALA A 98 -7.04 -14.97 -17.69
N GLN A 99 -6.81 -14.91 -16.37
CA GLN A 99 -7.75 -15.35 -15.33
C GLN A 99 -8.94 -14.39 -15.16
N GLY A 100 -8.94 -13.26 -15.84
CA GLY A 100 -10.04 -12.29 -15.81
C GLY A 100 -9.90 -11.22 -14.73
N ALA A 101 -8.70 -10.98 -14.18
CA ALA A 101 -8.45 -9.90 -13.23
C ALA A 101 -8.97 -8.56 -13.73
N ALA A 102 -9.53 -7.75 -12.85
CA ALA A 102 -10.01 -6.41 -13.19
C ALA A 102 -8.85 -5.41 -13.45
N ASN A 103 -7.71 -5.66 -12.86
CA ASN A 103 -6.48 -4.87 -12.96
C ASN A 103 -5.27 -5.71 -12.53
N ILE A 104 -4.05 -5.20 -12.70
CA ILE A 104 -2.85 -5.70 -12.03
C ILE A 104 -2.57 -4.80 -10.83
N ASN A 105 -2.55 -5.36 -9.63
CA ASN A 105 -2.37 -4.63 -8.38
C ASN A 105 -1.02 -4.97 -7.76
N LEU A 106 -0.11 -3.99 -7.77
CA LEU A 106 1.26 -4.09 -7.29
C LEU A 106 1.29 -3.72 -5.81
N VAL A 107 1.34 -4.69 -4.91
CA VAL A 107 1.27 -4.46 -3.47
C VAL A 107 2.68 -4.30 -2.87
N THR A 108 2.97 -3.12 -2.33
CA THR A 108 4.28 -2.72 -1.77
C THR A 108 5.42 -2.82 -2.79
N PRO A 109 5.33 -2.16 -3.96
CA PRO A 109 6.26 -2.36 -5.08
C PRO A 109 7.55 -1.52 -4.98
N ASP A 110 7.67 -0.58 -4.05
CA ASP A 110 8.63 0.52 -4.01
C ASP A 110 10.08 0.13 -4.28
N HIS A 111 10.51 -0.95 -3.63
CA HIS A 111 11.92 -1.37 -3.64
C HIS A 111 12.29 -2.21 -4.86
N ASP A 112 11.30 -2.75 -5.60
CA ASP A 112 11.51 -3.59 -6.79
C ASP A 112 11.08 -2.89 -8.10
N LEU A 113 10.85 -1.57 -8.06
CA LEU A 113 10.42 -0.77 -9.23
C LEU A 113 11.29 -0.94 -10.47
N PRO A 114 12.63 -1.10 -10.42
CA PRO A 114 13.43 -1.35 -11.61
C PRO A 114 12.96 -2.58 -12.41
N ASP A 115 12.71 -3.69 -11.72
CA ASP A 115 12.28 -4.95 -12.33
C ASP A 115 10.79 -4.90 -12.71
N ILE A 116 9.96 -4.27 -11.86
CA ILE A 116 8.52 -4.10 -12.10
C ILE A 116 8.28 -3.26 -13.36
N VAL A 117 8.97 -2.14 -13.52
CA VAL A 117 8.85 -1.28 -14.71
C VAL A 117 9.24 -2.04 -15.97
N TRP A 118 10.34 -2.79 -15.91
CA TRP A 118 10.75 -3.64 -17.03
C TRP A 118 9.67 -4.69 -17.37
N ALA A 119 9.15 -5.38 -16.34
CA ALA A 119 8.14 -6.41 -16.53
C ALA A 119 6.81 -5.85 -17.07
N LEU A 120 6.38 -4.67 -16.60
CA LEU A 120 5.18 -3.99 -17.12
C LEU A 120 5.34 -3.61 -18.59
N LEU A 121 6.49 -3.04 -18.99
CA LEU A 121 6.75 -2.71 -20.38
C LEU A 121 6.69 -3.96 -21.26
N LYS A 122 7.32 -5.06 -20.83
CA LYS A 122 7.29 -6.33 -21.55
C LYS A 122 5.89 -6.95 -21.62
N ALA A 123 5.13 -6.88 -20.53
CA ALA A 123 3.75 -7.37 -20.53
C ALA A 123 2.85 -6.54 -21.46
N LYS A 124 3.00 -5.19 -21.48
CA LYS A 124 2.26 -4.30 -22.41
C LYS A 124 2.60 -4.61 -23.86
N GLU A 125 3.86 -4.86 -24.21
CA GLU A 125 4.28 -5.32 -25.56
C GLU A 125 3.60 -6.64 -25.97
N ARG A 126 3.27 -7.51 -24.99
CA ARG A 126 2.65 -8.83 -25.18
C ARG A 126 1.12 -8.82 -25.00
N GLY A 127 0.49 -7.64 -24.85
CA GLY A 127 -0.97 -7.49 -24.82
C GLY A 127 -1.59 -7.30 -23.43
N LEU A 128 -0.83 -6.92 -22.42
CA LEU A 128 -1.40 -6.44 -21.16
C LEU A 128 -2.18 -5.15 -21.42
N CYS A 129 -3.50 -5.16 -21.16
CA CYS A 129 -4.39 -4.05 -21.47
C CYS A 129 -5.34 -3.65 -20.32
N ILE A 130 -5.33 -4.36 -19.20
CA ILE A 130 -6.07 -3.99 -17.99
C ILE A 130 -5.29 -2.93 -17.20
N PRO A 131 -5.99 -2.09 -16.37
CA PRO A 131 -5.33 -1.05 -15.59
C PRO A 131 -4.27 -1.60 -14.64
N VAL A 132 -3.23 -0.81 -14.37
CA VAL A 132 -2.19 -1.10 -13.38
C VAL A 132 -2.44 -0.25 -12.14
N VAL A 133 -2.56 -0.90 -11.00
CA VAL A 133 -2.73 -0.30 -9.67
C VAL A 133 -1.41 -0.33 -8.93
N TYR A 134 -0.96 0.81 -8.44
CA TYR A 134 0.15 0.93 -7.49
C TYR A 134 -0.43 1.01 -6.07
N ASN A 135 -0.25 -0.03 -5.28
CA ASN A 135 -0.77 -0.17 -3.91
C ASN A 135 0.38 0.06 -2.92
N GLY A 136 0.54 1.33 -2.54
CA GLY A 136 1.67 1.82 -1.77
C GLY A 136 1.31 2.24 -0.35
N SER A 137 2.34 2.57 0.40
CA SER A 137 2.24 2.94 1.82
C SER A 137 2.06 4.44 2.07
N GLY A 138 2.15 5.28 1.04
CA GLY A 138 2.23 6.74 1.14
C GLY A 138 3.65 7.25 1.45
N TYR A 139 4.63 6.37 1.58
CA TYR A 139 6.01 6.74 1.88
C TYR A 139 6.91 6.52 0.67
N GLU A 140 6.57 7.22 -0.41
CA GLU A 140 7.25 7.18 -1.70
C GLU A 140 7.88 8.54 -2.04
N LYS A 141 8.92 8.54 -2.88
CA LYS A 141 9.53 9.78 -3.41
C LYS A 141 8.70 10.30 -4.57
N ALA A 142 8.42 11.59 -4.60
CA ALA A 142 7.64 12.23 -5.65
C ALA A 142 8.29 12.09 -7.05
N ASP A 143 9.61 12.13 -7.14
CA ASP A 143 10.35 11.94 -8.40
C ASP A 143 10.26 10.48 -8.91
N VAL A 144 10.21 9.51 -7.99
CA VAL A 144 10.00 8.09 -8.33
C VAL A 144 8.58 7.87 -8.82
N ILE A 145 7.58 8.46 -8.13
CA ILE A 145 6.18 8.43 -8.59
C ILE A 145 6.04 9.07 -9.97
N ALA A 146 6.68 10.23 -10.21
CA ALA A 146 6.66 10.89 -11.51
C ALA A 146 7.16 9.98 -12.66
N ALA A 147 8.15 9.14 -12.38
CA ALA A 147 8.70 8.21 -13.36
C ALA A 147 7.75 7.04 -13.74
N LEU A 148 6.63 6.90 -13.03
CA LEU A 148 5.60 5.88 -13.31
C LEU A 148 4.48 6.39 -14.23
N GLU A 149 4.55 7.65 -14.71
CA GLU A 149 3.58 8.21 -15.65
C GLU A 149 3.47 7.35 -16.91
N GLY A 150 2.24 7.02 -17.32
CA GLY A 150 1.96 6.12 -18.45
C GLY A 150 2.17 4.62 -18.19
N LEU A 151 2.69 4.25 -17.01
CA LEU A 151 2.85 2.85 -16.59
C LEU A 151 1.79 2.44 -15.56
N VAL A 152 1.49 3.32 -14.63
CA VAL A 152 0.48 3.15 -13.57
C VAL A 152 -0.74 3.99 -13.89
N ASP A 153 -1.91 3.40 -13.78
CA ASP A 153 -3.20 4.03 -14.07
C ASP A 153 -3.90 4.48 -12.77
N ILE A 154 -3.77 3.72 -11.70
CA ILE A 154 -4.46 3.94 -10.43
C ILE A 154 -3.44 3.89 -9.28
N PHE A 155 -3.47 4.91 -8.40
CA PHE A 155 -2.78 4.83 -7.13
C PHE A 155 -3.77 4.49 -6.02
N LEU A 156 -3.52 3.37 -5.36
CA LEU A 156 -4.21 2.92 -4.16
C LEU A 156 -3.22 3.08 -3.01
N THR A 157 -3.15 4.28 -2.46
CA THR A 157 -2.09 4.67 -1.51
C THR A 157 -2.65 4.87 -0.11
N ASP A 158 -1.86 4.56 0.90
CA ASP A 158 -2.20 4.92 2.27
C ASP A 158 -1.85 6.39 2.57
N PHE A 159 -2.62 7.03 3.45
CA PHE A 159 -2.22 8.23 4.16
C PHE A 159 -2.40 7.98 5.66
N LYS A 160 -1.32 7.53 6.32
CA LYS A 160 -1.41 6.95 7.68
C LYS A 160 -1.41 7.99 8.78
N TYR A 161 -0.61 9.06 8.63
CA TYR A 161 -0.34 10.01 9.71
C TYR A 161 -0.28 11.46 9.23
N MET A 162 -0.83 12.37 10.06
CA MET A 162 -0.51 13.80 10.06
C MET A 162 0.39 14.17 11.26
N ASP A 163 0.59 13.24 12.19
CA ASP A 163 1.45 13.35 13.36
C ASP A 163 2.78 12.62 13.11
N GLY A 164 3.87 13.38 12.99
CA GLY A 164 5.20 12.85 12.72
C GLY A 164 5.79 12.05 13.90
N GLU A 165 5.46 12.42 15.15
CA GLU A 165 5.91 11.66 16.32
C GLU A 165 5.23 10.28 16.36
N LEU A 166 3.94 10.23 16.10
CA LEU A 166 3.20 8.97 15.98
C LEU A 166 3.75 8.12 14.82
N ALA A 167 4.03 8.74 13.67
CA ALA A 167 4.63 8.07 12.52
C ALA A 167 6.03 7.50 12.83
N GLY A 168 6.83 8.25 13.58
CA GLY A 168 8.14 7.80 14.06
C GLY A 168 8.05 6.56 14.96
N ARG A 169 7.13 6.59 15.93
CA ARG A 169 6.91 5.47 16.87
C ARG A 169 6.34 4.23 16.20
N LEU A 170 5.36 4.38 15.31
CA LEU A 170 4.61 3.25 14.78
C LEU A 170 5.10 2.74 13.40
N SER A 171 5.85 3.56 12.66
CA SER A 171 6.29 3.24 11.29
C SER A 171 7.73 3.70 10.98
N HIS A 172 8.52 4.06 12.01
CA HIS A 172 9.92 4.47 11.88
C HIS A 172 10.15 5.62 10.88
N ALA A 173 9.15 6.49 10.66
CA ALA A 173 9.17 7.54 9.65
C ALA A 173 8.59 8.85 10.20
N GLY A 174 9.38 9.59 11.00
CA GLY A 174 8.95 10.85 11.58
C GLY A 174 8.62 11.94 10.54
N ASP A 175 9.17 11.83 9.35
CA ASP A 175 8.93 12.70 8.20
C ASP A 175 7.76 12.25 7.31
N TYR A 176 7.05 11.17 7.70
CA TYR A 176 5.95 10.59 6.91
C TYR A 176 4.93 11.62 6.40
N PRO A 177 4.41 12.57 7.22
CA PRO A 177 3.39 13.50 6.74
C PRO A 177 3.87 14.33 5.54
N GLU A 178 5.09 14.83 5.58
CA GLU A 178 5.63 15.66 4.52
C GLU A 178 5.99 14.86 3.26
N VAL A 179 6.44 13.63 3.43
CA VAL A 179 6.71 12.71 2.32
C VAL A 179 5.40 12.32 1.64
N ALA A 180 4.40 11.89 2.42
CA ALA A 180 3.10 11.45 1.90
C ALA A 180 2.36 12.57 1.14
N LYS A 181 2.41 13.82 1.64
CA LYS A 181 1.84 14.96 0.94
C LYS A 181 2.45 15.16 -0.45
N ARG A 182 3.79 15.12 -0.55
CA ARG A 182 4.49 15.29 -1.85
C ARG A 182 4.24 14.12 -2.80
N ALA A 183 4.22 12.90 -2.28
CA ALA A 183 3.91 11.72 -3.09
C ALA A 183 2.49 11.77 -3.64
N LEU A 184 1.51 12.08 -2.78
CA LEU A 184 0.10 12.19 -3.17
C LEU A 184 -0.15 13.29 -4.19
N GLU A 185 0.47 14.47 -4.02
CA GLU A 185 0.41 15.56 -4.99
C GLU A 185 0.86 15.10 -6.38
N GLN A 186 1.97 14.35 -6.45
CA GLN A 186 2.48 13.82 -7.70
C GLN A 186 1.57 12.73 -8.27
N MET A 187 1.00 11.84 -7.45
CA MET A 187 0.04 10.83 -7.89
C MET A 187 -1.20 11.45 -8.54
N VAL A 188 -1.79 12.46 -7.89
CA VAL A 188 -2.95 13.20 -8.42
C VAL A 188 -2.58 13.96 -9.71
N LYS A 189 -1.37 14.52 -9.78
CA LYS A 189 -0.90 15.25 -10.98
C LYS A 189 -0.83 14.36 -12.21
N ILE A 190 -0.33 13.12 -12.08
CA ILE A 190 -0.15 12.22 -13.23
C ILE A 190 -1.42 11.46 -13.59
N THR A 191 -2.32 11.20 -12.65
CA THR A 191 -3.59 10.51 -12.94
C THR A 191 -4.72 11.44 -13.34
N GLY A 192 -4.72 12.68 -12.84
CA GLY A 192 -5.83 13.61 -13.00
C GLY A 192 -7.09 13.17 -12.25
N GLU A 193 -8.26 13.55 -12.77
CA GLU A 193 -9.54 13.21 -12.15
C GLU A 193 -9.88 11.72 -12.29
N PRO A 194 -10.60 11.15 -11.29
CA PRO A 194 -11.01 9.75 -11.33
C PRO A 194 -11.87 9.42 -12.56
N LEU A 195 -11.51 8.34 -13.24
CA LEU A 195 -12.24 7.82 -14.40
C LEU A 195 -12.75 6.41 -14.11
N PHE A 196 -14.03 6.17 -14.40
CA PHE A 196 -14.67 4.87 -14.26
C PHE A 196 -15.22 4.36 -15.57
N ASN A 197 -15.24 3.04 -15.75
CA ASN A 197 -15.94 2.43 -16.87
C ASN A 197 -17.45 2.30 -16.56
N LYS A 198 -18.21 1.77 -17.54
CA LYS A 198 -19.67 1.60 -17.44
C LYS A 198 -20.11 0.64 -16.32
N GLU A 199 -19.20 -0.19 -15.84
CA GLU A 199 -19.43 -1.16 -14.76
C GLU A 199 -19.08 -0.57 -13.38
N GLY A 200 -18.66 0.71 -13.30
CA GLY A 200 -18.23 1.38 -12.07
C GLY A 200 -16.83 0.98 -11.61
N MET A 201 -16.03 0.32 -12.47
CA MET A 201 -14.66 -0.02 -12.16
C MET A 201 -13.74 1.17 -12.48
N MET A 202 -12.86 1.51 -11.55
CA MET A 202 -11.89 2.60 -11.75
C MET A 202 -10.91 2.22 -12.86
N GLN A 203 -10.67 3.15 -13.75
CA GLN A 203 -9.73 3.01 -14.87
C GLN A 203 -8.50 3.91 -14.67
N ARG A 204 -8.66 5.01 -13.96
CA ARG A 204 -7.59 5.94 -13.63
C ARG A 204 -7.99 6.79 -12.44
N GLY A 205 -7.02 7.17 -11.61
CA GLY A 205 -7.25 8.06 -10.48
C GLY A 205 -6.49 7.68 -9.22
N VAL A 206 -6.87 8.29 -8.11
CA VAL A 206 -6.26 8.05 -6.80
C VAL A 206 -7.33 7.68 -5.78
N ILE A 207 -7.08 6.60 -5.05
CA ILE A 207 -7.81 6.23 -3.84
C ILE A 207 -6.83 6.32 -2.67
N VAL A 208 -7.19 7.11 -1.66
CA VAL A 208 -6.39 7.26 -0.45
C VAL A 208 -7.03 6.46 0.67
N ARG A 209 -6.30 5.47 1.17
CA ARG A 209 -6.69 4.65 2.32
C ARG A 209 -6.24 5.31 3.63
N HIS A 210 -7.14 5.36 4.59
CA HIS A 210 -6.80 5.71 5.97
C HIS A 210 -7.32 4.65 6.93
N LEU A 211 -6.39 3.91 7.57
CA LEU A 211 -6.72 2.98 8.64
C LEU A 211 -6.81 3.75 9.96
N LEU A 212 -8.01 3.80 10.55
CA LEU A 212 -8.17 4.32 11.89
C LEU A 212 -7.48 3.41 12.89
N LEU A 213 -6.52 3.96 13.64
CA LEU A 213 -5.90 3.27 14.78
C LEU A 213 -6.69 3.55 16.06
N PRO A 214 -6.85 2.55 16.96
CA PRO A 214 -7.57 2.73 18.20
C PRO A 214 -6.94 3.84 19.06
N GLY A 215 -7.77 4.76 19.55
CA GLY A 215 -7.32 5.94 20.32
C GLY A 215 -6.87 7.15 19.49
N HIS A 216 -6.61 6.99 18.18
CA HIS A 216 -6.00 8.03 17.34
C HIS A 216 -6.99 8.79 16.44
N LYS A 217 -8.21 9.03 16.90
CA LYS A 217 -9.23 9.81 16.16
C LYS A 217 -8.77 11.21 15.75
N LYS A 218 -7.92 11.86 16.57
CA LYS A 218 -7.39 13.19 16.22
C LYS A 218 -6.52 13.14 14.97
N ASN A 219 -5.65 12.14 14.86
CA ASN A 219 -4.84 11.91 13.67
C ASN A 219 -5.74 11.63 12.45
N ALA A 220 -6.74 10.75 12.59
CA ALA A 220 -7.66 10.44 11.51
C ALA A 220 -8.42 11.67 11.00
N LYS A 221 -8.94 12.50 11.91
CA LYS A 221 -9.61 13.75 11.55
C LYS A 221 -8.67 14.73 10.83
N ALA A 222 -7.44 14.87 11.30
CA ALA A 222 -6.44 15.72 10.64
C ALA A 222 -6.10 15.23 9.23
N VAL A 223 -6.01 13.89 9.03
CA VAL A 223 -5.82 13.30 7.70
C VAL A 223 -6.99 13.61 6.78
N LEU A 224 -8.24 13.36 7.23
CA LEU A 224 -9.44 13.61 6.43
C LEU A 224 -9.58 15.09 6.06
N GLN A 225 -9.33 15.99 7.02
CA GLN A 225 -9.36 17.43 6.79
C GLN A 225 -8.35 17.83 5.70
N TYR A 226 -7.08 17.40 5.84
CA TYR A 226 -6.05 17.70 4.85
C TYR A 226 -6.42 17.19 3.45
N LEU A 227 -6.87 15.94 3.35
CA LEU A 227 -7.25 15.33 2.08
C LEU A 227 -8.40 16.08 1.41
N TRP A 228 -9.44 16.43 2.17
CA TRP A 228 -10.59 17.15 1.66
C TRP A 228 -10.28 18.59 1.27
N GLU A 229 -9.60 19.34 2.15
CA GLU A 229 -9.24 20.76 1.87
C GLU A 229 -8.29 20.89 0.68
N THR A 230 -7.43 19.89 0.44
CA THR A 230 -6.43 19.94 -0.63
C THR A 230 -6.96 19.40 -1.96
N TYR A 231 -7.72 18.31 -1.94
CA TYR A 231 -8.07 17.57 -3.17
C TYR A 231 -9.57 17.52 -3.47
N GLY A 232 -10.45 17.67 -2.46
CA GLY A 232 -11.90 17.56 -2.64
C GLY A 232 -12.28 16.28 -3.38
N ASP A 233 -13.06 16.43 -4.45
CA ASP A 233 -13.56 15.31 -5.25
C ASP A 233 -12.55 14.73 -6.28
N LYS A 234 -11.32 15.24 -6.33
CA LYS A 234 -10.26 14.73 -7.23
C LYS A 234 -9.70 13.39 -6.81
N ILE A 235 -10.00 12.94 -5.60
CA ILE A 235 -9.59 11.65 -5.05
C ILE A 235 -10.77 10.93 -4.42
N TYR A 236 -10.65 9.61 -4.25
CA TYR A 236 -11.52 8.83 -3.39
C TYR A 236 -10.82 8.57 -2.06
N ILE A 237 -11.59 8.54 -0.96
CA ILE A 237 -11.08 8.25 0.38
C ILE A 237 -11.66 6.92 0.85
N SER A 238 -10.81 5.97 1.26
CA SER A 238 -11.23 4.71 1.88
C SER A 238 -10.91 4.76 3.37
N LEU A 239 -11.95 4.95 4.19
CA LEU A 239 -11.83 4.98 5.64
C LEU A 239 -12.03 3.59 6.21
N MET A 240 -10.96 3.04 6.80
CA MET A 240 -10.92 1.66 7.27
C MET A 240 -10.91 1.58 8.80
N SER A 241 -11.70 0.63 9.34
CA SER A 241 -11.73 0.29 10.78
C SER A 241 -11.14 -1.08 11.11
N GLN A 242 -10.59 -1.77 10.11
CA GLN A 242 -10.14 -3.16 10.20
C GLN A 242 -8.81 -3.37 10.94
N TYR A 243 -8.49 -2.51 11.91
CA TYR A 243 -7.32 -2.70 12.75
C TYR A 243 -7.45 -3.97 13.60
N THR A 244 -6.44 -4.82 13.51
CA THR A 244 -6.35 -6.06 14.30
C THR A 244 -5.18 -5.95 15.28
N PRO A 245 -5.39 -6.19 16.61
CA PRO A 245 -4.33 -6.13 17.61
C PRO A 245 -3.36 -7.31 17.47
N MET A 246 -2.23 -7.08 16.80
CA MET A 246 -1.31 -8.12 16.36
C MET A 246 -0.56 -8.83 17.51
N LEU A 247 -0.35 -8.16 18.65
CA LEU A 247 0.35 -8.75 19.79
C LEU A 247 -0.40 -9.96 20.39
N GLN A 248 -1.73 -9.99 20.24
CA GLN A 248 -2.57 -11.08 20.72
C GLN A 248 -2.57 -12.31 19.79
N LEU A 249 -2.23 -12.13 18.53
CA LEU A 249 -2.40 -13.14 17.50
C LEU A 249 -1.14 -13.95 17.20
N THR A 250 0.03 -13.45 17.59
CA THR A 250 1.28 -14.09 17.17
C THR A 250 2.34 -14.02 18.27
N SER A 251 2.67 -15.17 18.85
CA SER A 251 3.75 -15.32 19.85
C SER A 251 5.17 -15.36 19.27
N HIS A 252 5.35 -15.31 17.94
CA HIS A 252 6.65 -15.58 17.28
C HIS A 252 6.94 -14.68 16.08
N ARG A 253 6.59 -13.39 16.12
CA ARG A 253 6.94 -12.44 15.06
C ARG A 253 8.36 -11.88 15.26
N GLY A 254 9.07 -11.68 14.15
CA GLY A 254 10.41 -11.08 14.17
C GLY A 254 10.48 -9.64 14.70
N ASN A 255 9.34 -8.94 14.85
CA ASN A 255 9.23 -7.58 15.43
C ASN A 255 8.53 -7.55 16.79
N GLN A 256 8.41 -8.65 17.49
CA GLN A 256 7.65 -8.72 18.74
C GLN A 256 8.11 -7.70 19.77
N LYS A 257 9.42 -7.52 19.93
CA LYS A 257 9.99 -6.54 20.86
C LYS A 257 9.60 -5.11 20.51
N GLU A 258 9.69 -4.74 19.23
CA GLU A 258 9.29 -3.41 18.74
C GLU A 258 7.78 -3.16 18.95
N LEU A 259 6.96 -4.19 18.76
CA LEU A 259 5.52 -4.13 19.01
C LEU A 259 5.21 -4.00 20.49
N GLU A 260 5.90 -4.74 21.38
CA GLU A 260 5.76 -4.62 22.83
C GLU A 260 6.16 -3.22 23.34
N GLU A 261 7.26 -2.66 22.83
CA GLU A 261 7.69 -1.29 23.14
C GLU A 261 6.67 -0.25 22.65
N ALA A 262 6.12 -0.43 21.46
CA ALA A 262 5.07 0.44 20.92
C ALA A 262 3.78 0.36 21.75
N VAL A 263 3.38 -0.82 22.19
CA VAL A 263 2.19 -1.01 23.06
C VAL A 263 2.38 -0.40 24.43
N GLN A 264 3.60 -0.40 25.00
CA GLN A 264 3.86 0.31 26.27
C GLN A 264 3.61 1.81 26.14
N GLN A 265 3.93 2.42 25.00
CA GLN A 265 3.68 3.84 24.74
C GLN A 265 2.24 4.12 24.27
N GLU A 266 1.65 3.19 23.53
CA GLU A 266 0.31 3.27 22.95
C GLU A 266 -0.54 2.04 23.34
N PRO A 267 -1.00 1.94 24.60
CA PRO A 267 -1.74 0.76 25.08
C PRO A 267 -3.03 0.47 24.32
N GLN A 268 -3.57 1.47 23.61
CA GLN A 268 -4.77 1.32 22.79
C GLN A 268 -4.56 0.32 21.63
N LEU A 269 -3.32 0.09 21.19
CA LEU A 269 -2.99 -0.89 20.16
C LEU A 269 -3.32 -2.35 20.56
N MET A 270 -3.62 -2.59 21.85
CA MET A 270 -4.05 -3.90 22.35
C MET A 270 -5.53 -4.22 22.08
N ARG A 271 -6.30 -3.30 21.55
CA ARG A 271 -7.73 -3.48 21.26
C ARG A 271 -8.08 -3.12 19.82
N LYS A 272 -9.19 -3.60 19.34
CA LYS A 272 -9.80 -3.12 18.09
C LYS A 272 -10.28 -1.67 18.23
N VAL A 273 -10.48 -1.01 17.11
CA VAL A 273 -11.24 0.25 17.03
C VAL A 273 -12.66 0.01 17.53
N THR A 274 -13.17 0.87 18.39
CA THR A 274 -14.57 0.77 18.84
C THR A 274 -15.50 1.37 17.79
N VAL A 275 -16.74 0.87 17.75
CA VAL A 275 -17.80 1.40 16.87
C VAL A 275 -17.93 2.91 17.05
N ARG A 276 -17.96 3.39 18.31
CA ARG A 276 -18.07 4.82 18.64
C ARG A 276 -16.88 5.64 18.11
N GLU A 277 -15.66 5.11 18.14
CA GLU A 277 -14.48 5.79 17.58
C GLU A 277 -14.63 5.95 16.07
N TYR A 278 -15.06 4.89 15.40
CA TYR A 278 -15.25 4.90 13.95
C TYR A 278 -16.36 5.83 13.53
N GLU A 279 -17.55 5.73 14.14
CA GLU A 279 -18.69 6.61 13.89
C GLU A 279 -18.32 8.10 14.03
N GLN A 280 -17.56 8.47 15.07
CA GLN A 280 -17.12 9.85 15.27
C GLN A 280 -16.17 10.36 14.17
N VAL A 281 -15.44 9.49 13.50
CA VAL A 281 -14.59 9.86 12.36
C VAL A 281 -15.40 9.90 11.07
N VAL A 282 -16.36 8.99 10.89
CA VAL A 282 -17.33 9.01 9.78
C VAL A 282 -18.20 10.27 9.85
N ASP A 283 -18.76 10.59 11.01
CA ASP A 283 -19.55 11.83 11.21
C ASP A 283 -18.73 13.07 10.85
N TYR A 284 -17.45 13.08 11.21
CA TYR A 284 -16.56 14.19 10.85
C TYR A 284 -16.32 14.27 9.34
N ALA A 285 -16.14 13.14 8.66
CA ALA A 285 -16.03 13.10 7.19
C ALA A 285 -17.28 13.68 6.52
N LEU A 286 -18.47 13.31 7.02
CA LEU A 286 -19.75 13.86 6.53
C LEU A 286 -19.87 15.37 6.80
N GLN A 287 -19.44 15.85 7.97
CA GLN A 287 -19.44 17.29 8.30
C GLN A 287 -18.51 18.09 7.39
N LEU A 288 -17.39 17.51 6.94
CA LEU A 288 -16.50 18.11 5.95
C LEU A 288 -17.13 18.15 4.54
N GLY A 289 -18.18 17.37 4.27
CA GLY A 289 -18.82 17.25 2.96
C GLY A 289 -18.17 16.22 2.05
N ILE A 290 -17.40 15.27 2.59
CA ILE A 290 -16.78 14.18 1.80
C ILE A 290 -17.88 13.27 1.26
N THR A 291 -17.98 13.15 -0.06
CA THR A 291 -18.93 12.29 -0.77
C THR A 291 -18.26 11.14 -1.51
N ASN A 292 -17.04 11.34 -2.00
CA ASN A 292 -16.24 10.33 -2.69
C ASN A 292 -15.50 9.45 -1.67
N ALA A 293 -16.25 8.63 -0.91
CA ALA A 293 -15.68 7.79 0.13
C ALA A 293 -16.22 6.36 0.13
N PHE A 294 -15.33 5.42 0.48
CA PHE A 294 -15.67 4.06 0.89
C PHE A 294 -15.61 3.99 2.41
N ILE A 295 -16.72 3.62 3.03
CA ILE A 295 -16.86 3.45 4.47
C ILE A 295 -17.14 1.99 4.75
N GLN A 296 -16.37 1.40 5.67
CA GLN A 296 -16.58 0.01 6.06
C GLN A 296 -17.75 -0.09 7.05
N GLU A 297 -18.70 -0.97 6.74
CA GLU A 297 -19.85 -1.26 7.61
C GLU A 297 -19.68 -2.62 8.29
N GLY A 298 -20.11 -2.70 9.56
CA GLY A 298 -20.13 -3.95 10.31
C GLY A 298 -18.76 -4.38 10.87
N ASP A 299 -18.65 -5.66 11.23
CA ASP A 299 -17.42 -6.27 11.80
C ASP A 299 -16.50 -6.73 10.67
N VAL A 300 -15.63 -5.81 10.20
CA VAL A 300 -14.73 -6.03 9.06
C VAL A 300 -13.31 -6.43 9.46
N ALA A 301 -12.96 -6.35 10.74
CA ALA A 301 -11.65 -6.77 11.22
C ALA A 301 -11.57 -8.31 11.36
N LYS A 302 -11.49 -9.02 10.22
CA LYS A 302 -11.39 -10.49 10.15
C LYS A 302 -10.03 -10.90 9.61
N GLU A 303 -9.41 -11.89 10.23
CA GLU A 303 -8.15 -12.50 9.76
C GLU A 303 -8.27 -13.09 8.35
N SER A 304 -9.48 -13.51 7.95
CA SER A 304 -9.75 -14.07 6.62
C SER A 304 -9.49 -13.12 5.45
N PHE A 305 -9.30 -11.83 5.70
CA PHE A 305 -8.90 -10.85 4.66
C PHE A 305 -7.39 -10.82 4.41
N ILE A 306 -6.59 -11.40 5.30
CA ILE A 306 -5.16 -11.55 5.12
C ILE A 306 -4.93 -12.81 4.29
N PRO A 307 -4.36 -12.71 3.08
CA PRO A 307 -4.11 -13.90 2.27
C PRO A 307 -2.97 -14.75 2.85
N ASP A 308 -3.02 -16.05 2.61
CA ASP A 308 -1.89 -16.93 2.88
C ASP A 308 -0.75 -16.58 1.91
N PHE A 309 0.44 -16.30 2.45
CA PHE A 309 1.63 -16.02 1.66
C PHE A 309 2.41 -17.31 1.40
N ASP A 310 1.79 -18.17 0.59
CA ASP A 310 2.21 -19.55 0.28
C ASP A 310 2.85 -19.70 -1.10
N THR A 311 3.20 -18.58 -1.72
CA THR A 311 3.74 -18.48 -3.09
C THR A 311 2.78 -18.94 -4.20
N THR A 312 1.47 -18.98 -3.93
CA THR A 312 0.46 -19.28 -4.96
C THR A 312 0.64 -18.34 -6.15
N GLY A 313 0.69 -18.90 -7.38
CA GLY A 313 0.78 -18.17 -8.65
C GLY A 313 2.18 -17.61 -9.00
N VAL A 314 3.19 -17.89 -8.17
CA VAL A 314 4.55 -17.36 -8.34
C VAL A 314 5.48 -18.31 -9.09
#